data_50eaf9bc06b87745da3a337d9b6b9909
#
_entry.id   50eaf9bc06b87745da3a337d9b6b9909
#
_cell.length_a   1.000
_cell.length_b   1.000
_cell.length_c   1.000
_cell.angle_alpha   90.00
_cell.angle_beta   90.00
_cell.angle_gamma   90.00
#
_symmetry.space_group_name_H-M   'P 1'
#
loop_
_entity.id
_entity.type
_entity.pdbx_description
1 polymer ?
#
loop_
_entity_poly.entity_id
_entity_poly.type
_entity_poly.pdbx_seq_one_letter_code
_entity_poly.pdbx_strand_id
1 'polypeptide(L)'
;MRLVKLLKLEELKPNSIVIGTSRAEIAIDPAHKYFKKPSYNLANAGLSLYEAKYYLEEAIKQENLNNVLLILDWRMFNDVMKKIPDFETYFANRNIYKYLFNFDVLQDSIFTIENQDMKSFYNSNGVMTEEYMRALININGGHYNIMKREEKKYYKNISSNNIYKDTGMSSFEDFRTILELCYRNKINLDIVFGPSHIRQWEAFDYYKNIETWYKWKKDVVLFVEKIANEQQKTPYKVMDFSIYHELTAETVPTNPKEEMKYHWEASHYKKELGDILLDRLLDISEYKDFGVELNSQNINKHIQNLREDRIKFINIDYYRKEVFYDD
;
A
#
# COMPACT_ATOMS: atom_id res chain seq x y z
N MET A 1 -11.03 -9.67 7.87
CA MET A 1 -9.54 -9.76 7.90
C MET A 1 -8.88 -8.93 9.00
N ARG A 2 -9.27 -7.70 9.26
CA ARG A 2 -8.61 -6.85 10.28
C ARG A 2 -8.42 -7.51 11.64
N LEU A 3 -9.50 -8.09 12.20
CA LEU A 3 -9.42 -8.82 13.47
C LEU A 3 -8.54 -10.08 13.38
N VAL A 4 -8.67 -10.85 12.30
CA VAL A 4 -7.87 -12.07 12.10
C VAL A 4 -6.38 -11.76 12.10
N LYS A 5 -5.97 -10.65 11.45
CA LYS A 5 -4.56 -10.22 11.44
C LYS A 5 -4.07 -9.83 12.83
N LEU A 6 -4.92 -9.24 13.70
CA LEU A 6 -4.56 -8.98 15.09
C LEU A 6 -4.38 -10.26 15.91
N LEU A 7 -5.31 -11.20 15.79
CA LEU A 7 -5.19 -12.49 16.51
C LEU A 7 -3.93 -13.24 16.09
N LYS A 8 -3.61 -13.22 14.80
CA LYS A 8 -2.37 -13.82 14.28
C LYS A 8 -1.11 -13.08 14.74
N LEU A 9 -1.17 -11.77 14.91
CA LEU A 9 -0.08 -10.97 15.46
C LEU A 9 0.26 -11.44 16.90
N GLU A 10 -0.74 -11.67 17.73
CA GLU A 10 -0.56 -12.17 19.09
C GLU A 10 0.00 -13.59 19.15
N GLU A 11 -0.46 -14.46 18.24
CA GLU A 11 0.01 -15.83 18.12
C GLU A 11 1.46 -15.90 17.64
N LEU A 12 1.80 -15.14 16.58
CA LEU A 12 3.09 -15.22 15.91
C LEU A 12 4.20 -14.41 16.58
N LYS A 13 3.83 -13.32 17.27
CA LYS A 13 4.78 -12.35 17.86
C LYS A 13 5.91 -12.00 16.90
N PRO A 14 5.60 -11.41 15.74
CA PRO A 14 6.57 -11.28 14.66
C PRO A 14 7.72 -10.36 15.01
N ASN A 15 8.91 -10.68 14.49
CA ASN A 15 10.08 -9.82 14.51
C ASN A 15 10.00 -8.74 13.43
N SER A 16 9.37 -9.06 12.30
CA SER A 16 9.19 -8.14 11.18
C SER A 16 7.75 -8.09 10.73
N ILE A 17 7.25 -6.89 10.44
CA ILE A 17 5.90 -6.68 9.89
C ILE A 17 5.92 -5.81 8.64
N VAL A 18 4.88 -6.00 7.81
CA VAL A 18 4.54 -5.11 6.69
C VAL A 18 3.29 -4.34 7.06
N ILE A 19 3.30 -3.03 6.90
CA ILE A 19 2.13 -2.15 7.02
C ILE A 19 1.92 -1.41 5.70
N GLY A 20 0.69 -1.33 5.23
CA GLY A 20 0.32 -0.67 3.99
C GLY A 20 -1.12 -0.95 3.58
N THR A 21 -1.50 -0.52 2.39
CA THR A 21 -2.84 -0.76 1.83
C THR A 21 -2.91 -2.12 1.12
N SER A 22 -3.99 -2.36 0.35
CA SER A 22 -4.14 -3.55 -0.49
C SER A 22 -2.96 -3.80 -1.43
N ARG A 23 -2.22 -2.78 -1.83
CA ARG A 23 -1.01 -2.93 -2.66
C ARG A 23 0.05 -3.76 -1.94
N ALA A 24 0.33 -3.43 -0.69
CA ALA A 24 1.26 -4.19 0.14
C ALA A 24 0.66 -5.54 0.58
N GLU A 25 -0.66 -5.60 0.82
CA GLU A 25 -1.37 -6.82 1.21
C GLU A 25 -1.27 -7.92 0.16
N ILE A 26 -1.28 -7.54 -1.13
CA ILE A 26 -1.25 -8.47 -2.26
C ILE A 26 0.19 -8.81 -2.65
N ALA A 27 1.09 -7.83 -2.66
CA ALA A 27 2.37 -7.95 -3.35
C ALA A 27 3.59 -8.14 -2.45
N ILE A 28 3.50 -7.83 -1.15
CA ILE A 28 4.66 -7.94 -0.25
C ILE A 28 4.58 -9.24 0.56
N ASP A 29 5.40 -10.20 0.17
CA ASP A 29 5.47 -11.50 0.82
C ASP A 29 6.45 -11.45 2.01
N PRO A 30 5.98 -11.57 3.27
CA PRO A 30 6.87 -11.62 4.42
C PRO A 30 7.73 -12.90 4.45
N ALA A 31 7.51 -13.89 3.57
CA ALA A 31 8.41 -15.02 3.41
C ALA A 31 9.77 -14.63 2.78
N HIS A 32 9.83 -13.48 2.09
CA HIS A 32 11.04 -13.00 1.43
C HIS A 32 12.21 -12.82 2.41
N LYS A 33 13.45 -13.02 1.94
CA LYS A 33 14.70 -12.94 2.75
C LYS A 33 14.99 -11.56 3.36
N TYR A 34 14.31 -10.51 2.89
CA TYR A 34 14.36 -9.17 3.48
C TYR A 34 13.89 -9.18 4.94
N PHE A 35 12.92 -10.01 5.28
CA PHE A 35 12.29 -10.03 6.60
C PHE A 35 12.97 -11.00 7.55
N LYS A 36 13.31 -10.53 8.77
CA LYS A 36 13.70 -11.39 9.89
C LYS A 36 12.48 -12.11 10.44
N LYS A 37 12.60 -13.41 10.63
CA LYS A 37 11.52 -14.28 11.08
C LYS A 37 11.35 -14.28 12.62
N PRO A 38 10.15 -14.50 13.13
CA PRO A 38 8.88 -14.61 12.43
C PRO A 38 8.47 -13.30 11.77
N SER A 39 7.77 -13.35 10.65
CA SER A 39 7.35 -12.15 9.89
C SER A 39 5.91 -12.28 9.43
N TYR A 40 5.20 -11.14 9.35
CA TYR A 40 3.78 -11.14 9.04
C TYR A 40 3.36 -9.90 8.26
N ASN A 41 2.42 -10.07 7.31
CA ASN A 41 1.84 -8.97 6.56
C ASN A 41 0.57 -8.46 7.25
N LEU A 42 0.67 -7.26 7.88
CA LEU A 42 -0.45 -6.56 8.53
C LEU A 42 -1.15 -5.55 7.61
N ALA A 43 -0.71 -5.41 6.34
CA ALA A 43 -1.37 -4.53 5.40
C ALA A 43 -2.82 -4.97 5.17
N ASN A 44 -3.71 -4.00 4.92
CA ASN A 44 -5.13 -4.25 4.70
C ASN A 44 -5.67 -3.32 3.61
N ALA A 45 -6.62 -3.82 2.83
CA ALA A 45 -7.32 -3.01 1.84
C ALA A 45 -7.88 -1.72 2.47
N GLY A 46 -7.53 -0.57 1.87
CA GLY A 46 -7.96 0.73 2.34
C GLY A 46 -7.48 1.12 3.74
N LEU A 47 -6.32 0.65 4.18
CA LEU A 47 -5.73 1.00 5.47
C LEU A 47 -5.40 2.49 5.52
N SER A 48 -5.92 3.21 6.50
CA SER A 48 -5.52 4.59 6.81
C SER A 48 -4.30 4.63 7.72
N LEU A 49 -3.61 5.78 7.83
CA LEU A 49 -2.52 5.94 8.80
C LEU A 49 -3.02 5.81 10.25
N TYR A 50 -4.28 6.20 10.50
CA TYR A 50 -4.92 5.99 11.79
C TYR A 50 -4.97 4.51 12.18
N GLU A 51 -5.41 3.64 11.28
CA GLU A 51 -5.41 2.19 11.50
C GLU A 51 -3.97 1.62 11.57
N ALA A 52 -3.07 2.10 10.70
CA ALA A 52 -1.67 1.69 10.67
C ALA A 52 -0.97 1.90 12.02
N LYS A 53 -1.23 3.02 12.67
CA LYS A 53 -0.75 3.33 14.01
C LYS A 53 -1.20 2.28 15.04
N TYR A 54 -2.47 1.91 15.04
CA TYR A 54 -3.00 0.88 15.95
C TYR A 54 -2.35 -0.49 15.73
N TYR A 55 -2.16 -0.91 14.47
CA TYR A 55 -1.48 -2.15 14.17
C TYR A 55 -0.03 -2.13 14.67
N LEU A 56 0.66 -1.00 14.53
CA LEU A 56 2.02 -0.85 15.05
C LEU A 56 2.05 -0.92 16.58
N GLU A 57 1.16 -0.22 17.27
CA GLU A 57 1.04 -0.27 18.73
C GLU A 57 0.81 -1.69 19.24
N GLU A 58 -0.10 -2.43 18.61
CA GLU A 58 -0.38 -3.82 18.97
C GLU A 58 0.82 -4.75 18.69
N ALA A 59 1.55 -4.50 17.59
CA ALA A 59 2.75 -5.27 17.27
C ALA A 59 3.88 -5.01 18.29
N ILE A 60 4.04 -3.76 18.74
CA ILE A 60 5.02 -3.39 19.77
C ILE A 60 4.71 -4.10 21.11
N LYS A 61 3.43 -4.22 21.48
CA LYS A 61 3.03 -4.94 22.71
C LYS A 61 3.45 -6.43 22.72
N GLN A 62 3.79 -7.01 21.57
CA GLN A 62 4.27 -8.40 21.49
C GLN A 62 5.75 -8.56 21.89
N GLU A 63 6.46 -7.46 22.15
CA GLU A 63 7.83 -7.38 22.67
C GLU A 63 8.93 -8.05 21.81
N ASN A 64 8.61 -8.44 20.56
CA ASN A 64 9.55 -9.06 19.63
C ASN A 64 9.79 -8.25 18.34
N LEU A 65 9.04 -7.16 18.15
CA LEU A 65 9.10 -6.37 16.93
C LEU A 65 10.40 -5.56 16.84
N ASN A 66 11.15 -5.77 15.75
CA ASN A 66 12.40 -5.06 15.50
C ASN A 66 12.41 -4.35 14.12
N ASN A 67 11.60 -4.80 13.17
CA ASN A 67 11.64 -4.30 11.80
C ASN A 67 10.23 -4.05 11.27
N VAL A 68 10.04 -2.91 10.63
CA VAL A 68 8.79 -2.50 9.97
C VAL A 68 9.09 -2.05 8.55
N LEU A 69 8.39 -2.62 7.59
CA LEU A 69 8.29 -2.08 6.23
C LEU A 69 6.96 -1.36 6.09
N LEU A 70 7.01 -0.05 5.96
CA LEU A 70 5.83 0.80 5.76
C LEU A 70 5.72 1.19 4.29
N ILE A 71 4.77 0.58 3.57
CA ILE A 71 4.46 0.94 2.19
C ILE A 71 3.41 2.05 2.20
N LEU A 72 3.85 3.24 1.88
CA LEU A 72 3.00 4.41 1.80
C LEU A 72 2.29 4.49 0.45
N ASP A 73 1.02 4.79 0.56
CA ASP A 73 0.12 5.08 -0.52
C ASP A 73 -0.44 6.49 -0.30
N TRP A 74 -0.51 7.33 -1.33
CA TRP A 74 -1.05 8.68 -1.19
C TRP A 74 -2.46 8.70 -0.59
N ARG A 75 -3.26 7.67 -0.87
CA ARG A 75 -4.60 7.53 -0.29
C ARG A 75 -4.60 7.42 1.24
N MET A 76 -3.55 6.87 1.86
CA MET A 76 -3.46 6.77 3.32
C MET A 76 -3.48 8.14 4.00
N PHE A 77 -3.06 9.18 3.28
CA PHE A 77 -3.01 10.56 3.74
C PHE A 77 -4.25 11.38 3.36
N ASN A 78 -5.14 10.82 2.55
CA ASN A 78 -6.18 11.56 1.87
C ASN A 78 -7.52 11.51 2.65
N ASP A 79 -8.35 12.52 2.48
CA ASP A 79 -9.66 12.66 3.11
C ASP A 79 -10.71 11.65 2.63
N VAL A 80 -10.45 10.93 1.53
CA VAL A 80 -11.32 9.80 1.12
C VAL A 80 -11.19 8.60 2.05
N MET A 81 -10.13 8.53 2.84
CA MET A 81 -9.96 7.49 3.85
C MET A 81 -10.81 7.81 5.06
N LYS A 82 -11.76 6.94 5.32
CA LYS A 82 -12.62 7.03 6.49
C LYS A 82 -12.12 6.07 7.55
N LYS A 83 -12.25 6.48 8.80
CA LYS A 83 -12.19 5.55 9.91
C LYS A 83 -13.28 4.49 9.71
N ILE A 84 -12.91 3.22 9.83
CA ILE A 84 -13.91 2.16 9.79
C ILE A 84 -14.81 2.31 11.01
N PRO A 85 -16.13 2.34 10.85
CA PRO A 85 -17.05 2.38 11.97
C PRO A 85 -16.70 1.27 12.96
N ASP A 86 -16.75 1.62 14.24
CA ASP A 86 -16.46 0.70 15.36
C ASP A 86 -15.05 0.08 15.38
N PHE A 87 -14.09 0.65 14.62
CA PHE A 87 -12.71 0.16 14.59
C PHE A 87 -12.14 0.00 16.02
N GLU A 88 -12.27 1.01 16.89
CA GLU A 88 -11.79 0.93 18.27
C GLU A 88 -12.59 -0.09 19.09
N THR A 89 -13.89 -0.19 18.87
CA THR A 89 -14.74 -1.16 19.58
C THR A 89 -14.34 -2.59 19.25
N TYR A 90 -14.06 -2.89 17.98
CA TYR A 90 -13.61 -4.21 17.54
C TYR A 90 -12.17 -4.50 17.94
N PHE A 91 -11.29 -3.51 17.88
CA PHE A 91 -9.88 -3.66 18.18
C PHE A 91 -9.56 -3.53 19.67
N ALA A 92 -10.12 -2.49 20.36
CA ALA A 92 -9.84 -2.24 21.76
C ALA A 92 -10.48 -3.28 22.68
N ASN A 93 -11.70 -3.71 22.37
CA ASN A 93 -12.45 -4.59 23.26
C ASN A 93 -12.22 -6.07 22.99
N ARG A 94 -11.64 -6.47 21.84
CA ARG A 94 -11.37 -7.86 21.43
C ARG A 94 -12.43 -8.85 21.90
N ASN A 95 -13.69 -8.38 21.96
CA ASN A 95 -14.80 -9.15 22.51
C ASN A 95 -15.26 -10.18 21.48
N ILE A 96 -14.53 -11.30 21.43
CA ILE A 96 -14.83 -12.45 20.56
C ILE A 96 -16.27 -12.92 20.77
N TYR A 97 -16.82 -12.76 21.96
CA TYR A 97 -18.20 -13.19 22.26
C TYR A 97 -19.26 -12.43 21.46
N LYS A 98 -19.02 -11.17 21.07
CA LYS A 98 -19.90 -10.43 20.14
C LYS A 98 -20.00 -11.08 18.76
N TYR A 99 -18.95 -11.77 18.33
CA TYR A 99 -18.93 -12.50 17.06
C TYR A 99 -19.57 -13.87 17.19
N LEU A 100 -19.37 -14.58 18.32
CA LEU A 100 -19.91 -15.94 18.53
C LEU A 100 -21.45 -16.00 18.58
N PHE A 101 -22.11 -14.90 18.94
CA PHE A 101 -23.56 -14.81 19.10
C PHE A 101 -24.23 -13.82 18.13
N ASN A 102 -23.61 -13.54 16.99
CA ASN A 102 -24.15 -12.69 15.94
C ASN A 102 -24.71 -13.55 14.80
N PHE A 103 -25.91 -13.22 14.30
CA PHE A 103 -26.57 -13.94 13.22
C PHE A 103 -25.74 -13.89 11.91
N ASP A 104 -25.08 -12.77 11.63
CA ASP A 104 -24.21 -12.62 10.45
C ASP A 104 -23.03 -13.58 10.51
N VAL A 105 -22.41 -13.76 11.69
CA VAL A 105 -21.31 -14.72 11.87
C VAL A 105 -21.80 -16.17 11.74
N LEU A 106 -23.01 -16.46 12.14
CA LEU A 106 -23.62 -17.76 11.91
C LEU A 106 -23.79 -18.03 10.41
N GLN A 107 -24.31 -17.06 9.66
CA GLN A 107 -24.41 -17.18 8.19
C GLN A 107 -23.06 -17.33 7.52
N ASP A 108 -22.06 -16.53 7.91
CA ASP A 108 -20.68 -16.65 7.42
C ASP A 108 -20.08 -18.02 7.74
N SER A 109 -20.39 -18.58 8.92
CA SER A 109 -19.94 -19.92 9.32
C SER A 109 -20.58 -21.01 8.46
N ILE A 110 -21.88 -20.91 8.18
CA ILE A 110 -22.59 -21.84 7.27
C ILE A 110 -21.98 -21.72 5.86
N PHE A 111 -21.81 -20.52 5.35
CA PHE A 111 -21.17 -20.28 4.06
C PHE A 111 -19.77 -20.88 4.01
N THR A 112 -18.97 -20.75 5.07
CA THR A 112 -17.63 -21.34 5.17
C THR A 112 -17.68 -22.87 5.11
N ILE A 113 -18.65 -23.49 5.80
CA ILE A 113 -18.83 -24.96 5.79
C ILE A 113 -19.23 -25.44 4.39
N GLU A 114 -20.14 -24.73 3.73
CA GLU A 114 -20.60 -25.06 2.37
C GLU A 114 -19.51 -24.88 1.30
N ASN A 115 -18.51 -24.05 1.57
CA ASN A 115 -17.43 -23.70 0.63
C ASN A 115 -16.03 -24.12 1.11
N GLN A 116 -15.93 -25.20 1.87
CA GLN A 116 -14.64 -25.70 2.41
C GLN A 116 -13.60 -26.03 1.33
N ASP A 117 -14.05 -26.38 0.13
CA ASP A 117 -13.19 -26.69 -1.01
C ASP A 117 -12.70 -25.45 -1.76
N MET A 118 -13.19 -24.27 -1.43
CA MET A 118 -12.71 -23.02 -2.03
C MET A 118 -11.32 -22.69 -1.52
N LYS A 119 -10.45 -22.24 -2.44
CA LYS A 119 -9.12 -21.75 -2.07
C LYS A 119 -9.23 -20.52 -1.14
N SER A 120 -8.43 -20.50 -0.12
CA SER A 120 -8.34 -19.34 0.77
C SER A 120 -7.88 -18.08 0.02
N PHE A 121 -8.53 -16.96 0.28
CA PHE A 121 -8.06 -15.65 -0.22
C PHE A 121 -6.84 -15.11 0.53
N TYR A 122 -6.37 -15.79 1.57
CA TYR A 122 -5.23 -15.36 2.37
C TYR A 122 -4.32 -16.52 2.72
N ASN A 123 -3.03 -16.28 2.60
CA ASN A 123 -1.99 -17.17 3.12
C ASN A 123 -1.83 -17.02 4.64
N SER A 124 -1.26 -18.02 5.29
CA SER A 124 -1.02 -18.01 6.74
C SER A 124 -0.11 -16.86 7.21
N ASN A 125 0.71 -16.29 6.32
CA ASN A 125 1.59 -15.15 6.57
C ASN A 125 0.92 -13.77 6.36
N GLY A 126 -0.39 -13.73 6.11
CA GLY A 126 -1.20 -12.52 5.99
C GLY A 126 -1.26 -11.89 4.59
N VAL A 127 -0.62 -12.49 3.59
CA VAL A 127 -0.69 -12.05 2.19
C VAL A 127 -2.00 -12.48 1.56
N MET A 128 -2.66 -11.58 0.83
CA MET A 128 -3.81 -11.93 -0.01
C MET A 128 -3.35 -12.78 -1.20
N THR A 129 -4.05 -13.87 -1.49
CA THR A 129 -3.74 -14.73 -2.63
C THR A 129 -4.15 -14.08 -3.95
N GLU A 130 -3.61 -14.58 -5.04
CA GLU A 130 -3.91 -14.08 -6.39
C GLU A 130 -5.35 -14.35 -6.84
N GLU A 131 -6.03 -15.30 -6.21
CA GLU A 131 -7.36 -15.78 -6.62
C GLU A 131 -8.39 -14.64 -6.73
N TYR A 132 -8.35 -13.70 -5.79
CA TYR A 132 -9.24 -12.55 -5.82
C TYR A 132 -8.98 -11.64 -7.03
N MET A 133 -7.71 -11.33 -7.31
CA MET A 133 -7.34 -10.44 -8.43
C MET A 133 -7.58 -11.13 -9.78
N ARG A 134 -7.29 -12.43 -9.89
CA ARG A 134 -7.59 -13.22 -11.10
C ARG A 134 -9.09 -13.25 -11.38
N ALA A 135 -9.92 -13.44 -10.34
CA ALA A 135 -11.37 -13.37 -10.49
C ALA A 135 -11.83 -12.00 -10.99
N LEU A 136 -11.28 -10.90 -10.45
CA LEU A 136 -11.60 -9.55 -10.90
C LEU A 136 -11.23 -9.31 -12.38
N ILE A 137 -10.05 -9.76 -12.82
CA ILE A 137 -9.61 -9.65 -14.21
C ILE A 137 -10.55 -10.42 -15.14
N ASN A 138 -10.90 -11.66 -14.77
CA ASN A 138 -11.79 -12.50 -15.57
C ASN A 138 -13.19 -11.90 -15.70
N ILE A 139 -13.78 -11.43 -14.60
CA ILE A 139 -15.10 -10.79 -14.59
C ILE A 139 -15.13 -9.52 -15.46
N ASN A 140 -14.00 -8.79 -15.56
CA ASN A 140 -13.88 -7.60 -16.38
C ASN A 140 -13.46 -7.89 -17.83
N GLY A 141 -13.22 -9.14 -18.19
CA GLY A 141 -12.82 -9.51 -19.56
C GLY A 141 -11.37 -9.13 -19.90
N GLY A 142 -10.46 -9.22 -18.93
CA GLY A 142 -9.02 -9.03 -19.12
C GLY A 142 -8.45 -7.75 -18.52
N HIS A 143 -7.11 -7.66 -18.56
CA HIS A 143 -6.35 -6.55 -17.99
C HIS A 143 -6.72 -5.17 -18.56
N TYR A 144 -6.92 -5.08 -19.87
CA TYR A 144 -7.26 -3.81 -20.53
C TYR A 144 -8.52 -3.17 -19.95
N ASN A 145 -9.57 -3.95 -19.78
CA ASN A 145 -10.86 -3.45 -19.31
C ASN A 145 -10.82 -3.05 -17.83
N ILE A 146 -10.16 -3.85 -16.98
CA ILE A 146 -10.04 -3.50 -15.55
C ILE A 146 -9.18 -2.26 -15.35
N MET A 147 -8.10 -2.08 -16.15
CA MET A 147 -7.30 -0.87 -16.17
C MET A 147 -8.17 0.36 -16.40
N LYS A 148 -8.87 0.42 -17.53
CA LYS A 148 -9.76 1.55 -17.89
C LYS A 148 -10.81 1.81 -16.82
N ARG A 149 -11.41 0.76 -16.27
CA ARG A 149 -12.41 0.89 -15.20
C ARG A 149 -11.84 1.59 -13.96
N GLU A 150 -10.68 1.14 -13.49
CA GLU A 150 -10.05 1.72 -12.29
C GLU A 150 -9.60 3.16 -12.52
N GLU A 151 -9.02 3.45 -13.68
CA GLU A 151 -8.60 4.80 -14.07
C GLU A 151 -9.75 5.80 -14.12
N LYS A 152 -10.93 5.39 -14.62
CA LYS A 152 -12.11 6.25 -14.68
C LYS A 152 -12.77 6.52 -13.33
N LYS A 153 -12.71 5.59 -12.39
CA LYS A 153 -13.49 5.64 -11.14
C LYS A 153 -12.68 5.96 -9.92
N TYR A 154 -11.55 5.29 -9.78
CA TYR A 154 -10.85 5.20 -8.51
C TYR A 154 -10.20 6.51 -8.08
N TYR A 155 -9.77 7.33 -9.03
CA TYR A 155 -8.99 8.54 -8.76
C TYR A 155 -9.79 9.84 -8.83
N LYS A 156 -11.06 9.75 -9.23
CA LYS A 156 -11.93 10.92 -9.42
C LYS A 156 -12.13 11.76 -8.15
N ASN A 157 -12.14 11.13 -7.00
CA ASN A 157 -12.50 11.75 -5.72
C ASN A 157 -11.30 11.94 -4.78
N ILE A 158 -10.07 11.76 -5.26
CA ILE A 158 -8.90 12.04 -4.43
C ILE A 158 -8.78 13.55 -4.26
N SER A 159 -8.73 14.02 -3.03
CA SER A 159 -8.54 15.43 -2.70
C SER A 159 -7.11 15.73 -2.24
N SER A 160 -6.77 17.02 -2.22
CA SER A 160 -5.45 17.51 -1.81
C SER A 160 -5.30 17.68 -0.30
N ASN A 161 -6.34 17.40 0.47
CA ASN A 161 -6.33 17.63 1.91
C ASN A 161 -5.80 16.40 2.63
N ASN A 162 -4.73 16.57 3.37
CA ASN A 162 -4.17 15.54 4.26
C ASN A 162 -4.94 15.53 5.61
N ILE A 163 -6.26 15.55 5.55
CA ILE A 163 -7.18 15.64 6.69
C ILE A 163 -8.24 14.56 6.52
N TYR A 164 -8.49 13.78 7.57
CA TYR A 164 -9.58 12.81 7.54
C TYR A 164 -10.93 13.51 7.57
N LYS A 165 -11.81 13.13 6.65
CA LYS A 165 -13.11 13.79 6.47
C LYS A 165 -14.03 13.70 7.68
N ASP A 166 -13.94 12.60 8.41
CA ASP A 166 -14.81 12.30 9.55
C ASP A 166 -14.33 12.93 10.87
N THR A 167 -13.02 13.12 11.04
CA THR A 167 -12.43 13.64 12.28
C THR A 167 -11.90 15.05 12.17
N GLY A 168 -11.64 15.55 10.95
CA GLY A 168 -10.96 16.83 10.73
C GLY A 168 -9.48 16.84 11.16
N MET A 169 -8.92 15.70 11.57
CA MET A 169 -7.53 15.58 12.00
C MET A 169 -6.61 15.38 10.81
N SER A 170 -5.40 15.93 10.90
CA SER A 170 -4.35 15.71 9.91
C SER A 170 -3.84 14.27 9.97
N SER A 171 -3.76 13.60 8.81
CA SER A 171 -3.13 12.29 8.68
C SER A 171 -1.64 12.29 9.03
N PHE A 172 -0.97 13.43 8.94
CA PHE A 172 0.42 13.59 9.36
C PHE A 172 0.61 13.46 10.88
N GLU A 173 -0.44 13.68 11.71
CA GLU A 173 -0.35 13.44 13.16
C GLU A 173 -0.25 11.94 13.47
N ASP A 174 -1.00 11.10 12.76
CA ASP A 174 -0.86 9.67 12.91
C ASP A 174 0.49 9.18 12.33
N PHE A 175 0.95 9.77 11.23
CA PHE A 175 2.28 9.47 10.70
C PHE A 175 3.39 9.88 11.67
N ARG A 176 3.28 11.04 12.33
CA ARG A 176 4.17 11.44 13.44
C ARG A 176 4.23 10.36 14.52
N THR A 177 3.07 9.91 14.97
CA THR A 177 2.97 8.89 16.03
C THR A 177 3.67 7.60 15.60
N ILE A 178 3.50 7.16 14.36
CA ILE A 178 4.20 5.97 13.81
C ILE A 178 5.72 6.15 13.90
N LEU A 179 6.26 7.29 13.44
CA LEU A 179 7.69 7.57 13.47
C LEU A 179 8.24 7.61 14.91
N GLU A 180 7.54 8.31 15.81
CA GLU A 180 7.93 8.42 17.22
C GLU A 180 7.89 7.08 17.96
N LEU A 181 6.87 6.25 17.69
CA LEU A 181 6.79 4.87 18.22
C LEU A 181 7.99 4.05 17.79
N CYS A 182 8.38 4.11 16.51
CA CYS A 182 9.53 3.39 16.00
C CYS A 182 10.83 3.89 16.66
N TYR A 183 11.04 5.21 16.81
CA TYR A 183 12.22 5.74 17.50
C TYR A 183 12.28 5.33 18.97
N ARG A 184 11.16 5.46 19.68
CA ARG A 184 11.06 5.12 21.12
C ARG A 184 11.37 3.66 21.40
N ASN A 185 10.92 2.76 20.52
CA ASN A 185 11.08 1.32 20.66
C ASN A 185 12.30 0.78 19.89
N LYS A 186 13.14 1.64 19.31
CA LYS A 186 14.37 1.26 18.58
C LYS A 186 14.08 0.30 17.40
N ILE A 187 12.95 0.51 16.74
CA ILE A 187 12.51 -0.30 15.60
C ILE A 187 13.18 0.25 14.33
N ASN A 188 13.72 -0.63 13.51
CA ASN A 188 14.17 -0.31 12.16
C ASN A 188 12.94 -0.12 11.28
N LEU A 189 12.82 1.05 10.67
CA LEU A 189 11.70 1.40 9.79
C LEU A 189 12.22 1.75 8.40
N ASP A 190 11.82 0.98 7.39
CA ASP A 190 11.94 1.37 5.99
C ASP A 190 10.61 1.93 5.51
N ILE A 191 10.64 3.14 4.94
CA ILE A 191 9.48 3.85 4.39
C ILE A 191 9.58 3.80 2.87
N VAL A 192 8.51 3.36 2.22
CA VAL A 192 8.50 3.15 0.78
C VAL A 192 7.28 3.79 0.15
N PHE A 193 7.45 4.63 -0.86
CA PHE A 193 6.38 4.94 -1.80
C PHE A 193 6.22 3.75 -2.74
N GLY A 194 5.15 2.99 -2.56
CA GLY A 194 4.91 1.75 -3.29
C GLY A 194 4.69 1.98 -4.79
N PRO A 195 5.16 1.06 -5.65
CA PRO A 195 4.97 1.19 -7.09
C PRO A 195 3.49 1.04 -7.47
N SER A 196 3.18 1.50 -8.67
CA SER A 196 1.94 1.23 -9.41
C SER A 196 2.24 1.36 -10.89
N HIS A 197 1.29 0.98 -11.75
CA HIS A 197 1.44 1.24 -13.17
C HIS A 197 1.43 2.76 -13.44
N ILE A 198 2.23 3.24 -14.41
CA ILE A 198 2.31 4.67 -14.74
C ILE A 198 0.94 5.27 -15.09
N ARG A 199 0.03 4.50 -15.63
CA ARG A 199 -1.34 4.92 -15.98
C ARG A 199 -2.15 5.40 -14.76
N GLN A 200 -1.81 4.97 -13.55
CA GLN A 200 -2.39 5.51 -12.34
C GLN A 200 -2.07 7.01 -12.18
N TRP A 201 -0.82 7.38 -12.47
CA TRP A 201 -0.39 8.78 -12.31
C TRP A 201 -0.96 9.65 -13.41
N GLU A 202 -1.18 9.10 -14.60
CA GLU A 202 -1.88 9.80 -15.68
C GLU A 202 -3.36 10.03 -15.36
N ALA A 203 -3.99 9.10 -14.63
CA ALA A 203 -5.33 9.32 -14.10
C ALA A 203 -5.35 10.44 -13.04
N PHE A 204 -4.30 10.54 -12.19
CA PHE A 204 -4.15 11.68 -11.28
C PHE A 204 -4.04 13.01 -12.05
N ASP A 205 -3.25 13.02 -13.12
CA ASP A 205 -3.11 14.22 -13.96
C ASP A 205 -4.41 14.61 -14.65
N TYR A 206 -5.15 13.65 -15.21
CA TYR A 206 -6.45 13.89 -15.81
C TYR A 206 -7.42 14.58 -14.84
N TYR A 207 -7.43 14.13 -13.58
CA TYR A 207 -8.23 14.74 -12.51
C TYR A 207 -7.52 15.91 -11.81
N LYS A 208 -6.44 16.46 -12.41
CA LYS A 208 -5.68 17.65 -11.93
C LYS A 208 -5.04 17.47 -10.55
N ASN A 209 -4.66 16.24 -10.20
CA ASN A 209 -4.10 15.92 -8.88
C ASN A 209 -2.61 15.57 -8.90
N ILE A 210 -1.93 15.53 -10.08
CA ILE A 210 -0.54 15.09 -10.16
C ILE A 210 0.42 16.00 -9.40
N GLU A 211 0.23 17.32 -9.44
CA GLU A 211 1.08 18.26 -8.70
C GLU A 211 0.88 18.13 -7.19
N THR A 212 -0.32 17.80 -6.74
CA THR A 212 -0.60 17.50 -5.34
C THR A 212 0.08 16.21 -4.90
N TRP A 213 0.13 15.19 -5.77
CA TRP A 213 0.85 13.95 -5.51
C TRP A 213 2.37 14.18 -5.41
N TYR A 214 2.97 14.99 -6.30
CA TYR A 214 4.38 15.39 -6.17
C TYR A 214 4.65 16.15 -4.87
N LYS A 215 3.76 17.09 -4.52
CA LYS A 215 3.85 17.83 -3.27
C LYS A 215 3.78 16.89 -2.06
N TRP A 216 2.86 15.93 -2.05
CA TRP A 216 2.75 14.94 -0.97
C TRP A 216 4.05 14.15 -0.78
N LYS A 217 4.70 13.68 -1.84
CA LYS A 217 6.02 13.02 -1.74
C LYS A 217 7.04 13.89 -1.03
N LYS A 218 7.12 15.16 -1.44
CA LYS A 218 8.02 16.14 -0.83
C LYS A 218 7.67 16.36 0.65
N ASP A 219 6.40 16.57 0.96
CA ASP A 219 5.93 16.81 2.32
C ASP A 219 6.29 15.62 3.24
N VAL A 220 6.10 14.38 2.79
CA VAL A 220 6.46 13.17 3.55
C VAL A 220 7.96 13.11 3.82
N VAL A 221 8.81 13.32 2.81
CA VAL A 221 10.28 13.29 2.98
C VAL A 221 10.74 14.33 4.00
N LEU A 222 10.28 15.58 3.85
CA LEU A 222 10.63 16.67 4.76
C LEU A 222 10.08 16.42 6.17
N PHE A 223 8.92 15.79 6.29
CA PHE A 223 8.33 15.45 7.56
C PHE A 223 9.11 14.37 8.31
N VAL A 224 9.60 13.34 7.62
CA VAL A 224 10.47 12.30 8.20
C VAL A 224 11.74 12.92 8.78
N GLU A 225 12.41 13.79 8.04
CA GLU A 225 13.59 14.50 8.53
C GLU A 225 13.29 15.44 9.70
N LYS A 226 12.17 16.16 9.64
CA LYS A 226 11.72 17.04 10.72
C LYS A 226 11.54 16.25 12.02
N ILE A 227 10.82 15.13 11.98
CA ILE A 227 10.61 14.30 13.17
C ILE A 227 11.92 13.71 13.70
N ALA A 228 12.80 13.27 12.81
CA ALA A 228 14.13 12.78 13.20
C ALA A 228 14.92 13.85 13.96
N ASN A 229 14.95 15.08 13.45
CA ASN A 229 15.61 16.21 14.10
C ASN A 229 14.99 16.53 15.48
N GLU A 230 13.66 16.56 15.60
CA GLU A 230 12.94 16.76 16.87
C GLU A 230 13.30 15.67 17.91
N GLN A 231 13.48 14.42 17.43
CA GLN A 231 13.87 13.28 18.26
C GLN A 231 15.39 13.14 18.46
N GLN A 232 16.21 14.00 17.85
CA GLN A 232 17.67 13.93 17.84
C GLN A 232 18.18 12.56 17.33
N LYS A 233 17.59 12.08 16.23
CA LYS A 233 17.86 10.79 15.61
C LYS A 233 18.24 10.97 14.14
N THR A 234 18.83 9.93 13.54
CA THR A 234 18.99 9.83 12.09
C THR A 234 17.63 9.61 11.43
N PRO A 235 17.33 10.31 10.32
CA PRO A 235 16.10 10.08 9.58
C PRO A 235 15.98 8.63 9.10
N TYR A 236 14.78 8.08 9.14
CA TYR A 236 14.49 6.80 8.53
C TYR A 236 14.65 6.87 7.01
N LYS A 237 15.07 5.77 6.40
CA LYS A 237 15.22 5.64 4.96
C LYS A 237 13.88 5.77 4.27
N VAL A 238 13.79 6.63 3.26
CA VAL A 238 12.62 6.79 2.39
C VAL A 238 13.02 6.41 0.97
N MET A 239 12.36 5.40 0.39
CA MET A 239 12.59 4.94 -0.98
C MET A 239 11.37 5.19 -1.85
N ASP A 240 11.55 5.74 -3.04
CA ASP A 240 10.48 5.93 -4.02
C ASP A 240 10.57 4.90 -5.15
N PHE A 241 9.60 4.00 -5.21
CA PHE A 241 9.41 3.05 -6.31
C PHE A 241 8.25 3.46 -7.23
N SER A 242 7.52 4.52 -6.90
CA SER A 242 6.50 5.10 -7.78
C SER A 242 7.16 6.08 -8.77
N ILE A 243 7.96 5.54 -9.67
CA ILE A 243 8.76 6.23 -10.69
C ILE A 243 8.41 5.71 -12.09
N TYR A 244 8.65 6.53 -13.12
CA TYR A 244 8.56 6.10 -14.51
C TYR A 244 9.76 5.20 -14.83
N HIS A 245 9.49 3.93 -15.02
CA HIS A 245 10.49 2.89 -15.26
C HIS A 245 9.87 1.79 -16.12
N GLU A 246 10.66 0.98 -16.83
CA GLU A 246 10.13 -0.13 -17.64
C GLU A 246 9.23 -1.09 -16.85
N LEU A 247 9.56 -1.33 -15.57
CA LEU A 247 8.76 -2.19 -14.69
C LEU A 247 7.39 -1.57 -14.35
N THR A 248 7.28 -0.25 -14.27
CA THR A 248 6.02 0.46 -13.99
C THR A 248 5.27 0.87 -15.26
N ALA A 249 5.94 0.80 -16.41
CA ALA A 249 5.39 1.12 -17.74
C ALA A 249 5.09 -0.14 -18.58
N GLU A 250 4.86 -1.26 -17.92
CA GLU A 250 4.55 -2.55 -18.57
C GLU A 250 3.39 -2.40 -19.57
N THR A 251 3.51 -3.02 -20.74
CA THR A 251 2.46 -2.97 -21.76
C THR A 251 1.18 -3.64 -21.27
N VAL A 252 0.06 -2.92 -21.40
CA VAL A 252 -1.26 -3.47 -21.07
C VAL A 252 -1.79 -4.25 -22.26
N PRO A 253 -1.98 -5.58 -22.13
CA PRO A 253 -2.42 -6.41 -23.23
C PRO A 253 -3.90 -6.16 -23.55
N THR A 254 -4.22 -5.99 -24.83
CA THR A 254 -5.62 -5.88 -25.31
C THR A 254 -6.29 -7.24 -25.48
N ASN A 255 -5.51 -8.30 -25.64
CA ASN A 255 -6.02 -9.67 -25.68
C ASN A 255 -6.38 -10.13 -24.25
N PRO A 256 -7.65 -10.50 -23.98
CA PRO A 256 -8.11 -10.88 -22.63
C PRO A 256 -7.40 -12.10 -22.03
N LYS A 257 -6.74 -12.92 -22.87
CA LYS A 257 -6.03 -14.13 -22.44
C LYS A 257 -4.58 -13.88 -22.06
N GLU A 258 -4.05 -12.71 -22.40
CA GLU A 258 -2.69 -12.33 -22.05
C GLU A 258 -2.64 -11.72 -20.64
N GLU A 259 -1.60 -12.08 -19.89
CA GLU A 259 -1.39 -11.58 -18.54
C GLU A 259 -0.25 -10.57 -18.47
N MET A 260 -0.44 -9.56 -17.65
CA MET A 260 0.64 -8.66 -17.23
C MET A 260 1.55 -9.39 -16.24
N LYS A 261 2.85 -9.15 -16.31
CA LYS A 261 3.83 -9.77 -15.42
C LYS A 261 3.90 -9.10 -14.05
N TYR A 262 3.83 -7.78 -14.04
CA TYR A 262 4.13 -6.98 -12.84
C TYR A 262 2.90 -6.33 -12.21
N HIS A 263 1.78 -6.23 -12.93
CA HIS A 263 0.58 -5.54 -12.45
C HIS A 263 -0.69 -6.35 -12.63
N TRP A 264 -1.61 -6.17 -11.69
CA TRP A 264 -2.99 -6.64 -11.82
C TRP A 264 -3.83 -5.62 -12.58
N GLU A 265 -3.70 -4.35 -12.21
CA GLU A 265 -4.31 -3.18 -12.86
C GLU A 265 -3.54 -1.91 -12.46
N ALA A 266 -4.05 -0.73 -12.78
CA ALA A 266 -3.33 0.54 -12.63
C ALA A 266 -2.78 0.79 -11.19
N SER A 267 -3.45 0.29 -10.17
CA SER A 267 -3.11 0.50 -8.76
C SER A 267 -2.30 -0.63 -8.14
N HIS A 268 -2.67 -1.88 -8.43
CA HIS A 268 -2.13 -3.04 -7.75
C HIS A 268 -1.03 -3.72 -8.56
N TYR A 269 0.14 -3.82 -7.97
CA TYR A 269 1.26 -4.60 -8.51
C TYR A 269 1.24 -6.03 -7.97
N LYS A 270 1.91 -6.91 -8.70
CA LYS A 270 2.04 -8.34 -8.37
C LYS A 270 3.22 -8.58 -7.44
N LYS A 271 3.27 -9.78 -6.88
CA LYS A 271 4.36 -10.25 -6.01
C LYS A 271 5.73 -10.14 -6.70
N GLU A 272 5.80 -10.40 -8.00
CA GLU A 272 7.02 -10.32 -8.80
C GLU A 272 7.67 -8.92 -8.72
N LEU A 273 6.87 -7.86 -8.77
CA LEU A 273 7.37 -6.49 -8.58
C LEU A 273 7.66 -6.20 -7.11
N GLY A 274 6.88 -6.78 -6.20
CA GLY A 274 7.13 -6.72 -4.77
C GLY A 274 8.48 -7.37 -4.38
N ASP A 275 8.82 -8.51 -4.96
CA ASP A 275 10.10 -9.19 -4.73
C ASP A 275 11.28 -8.36 -5.26
N ILE A 276 11.15 -7.75 -6.46
CA ILE A 276 12.16 -6.83 -7.01
C ILE A 276 12.38 -5.63 -6.08
N LEU A 277 11.30 -5.05 -5.55
CA LEU A 277 11.35 -3.97 -4.56
C LEU A 277 12.13 -4.40 -3.31
N LEU A 278 11.81 -5.57 -2.76
CA LEU A 278 12.48 -6.10 -1.56
C LEU A 278 13.96 -6.41 -1.82
N ASP A 279 14.29 -6.98 -2.99
CA ASP A 279 15.68 -7.20 -3.41
C ASP A 279 16.43 -5.86 -3.59
N ARG A 280 15.75 -4.81 -4.05
CA ARG A 280 16.34 -3.47 -4.16
C ARG A 280 16.61 -2.83 -2.81
N LEU A 281 15.75 -3.04 -1.81
CA LEU A 281 16.00 -2.61 -0.43
C LEU A 281 17.20 -3.31 0.20
N LEU A 282 17.51 -4.54 -0.22
CA LEU A 282 18.69 -5.31 0.17
C LEU A 282 19.95 -5.02 -0.67
N ASP A 283 19.83 -4.16 -1.68
CA ASP A 283 20.88 -3.84 -2.67
C ASP A 283 21.40 -5.05 -3.48
N ILE A 284 20.54 -6.02 -3.74
CA ILE A 284 20.84 -7.26 -4.50
C ILE A 284 20.01 -7.41 -5.76
N SER A 285 19.11 -6.44 -6.06
CA SER A 285 18.30 -6.43 -7.29
C SER A 285 19.18 -6.25 -8.53
N GLU A 286 18.81 -6.94 -9.62
CA GLU A 286 19.36 -6.67 -10.96
C GLU A 286 18.94 -5.27 -11.49
N TYR A 287 17.77 -4.77 -11.08
CA TYR A 287 17.23 -3.46 -11.46
C TYR A 287 17.74 -2.38 -10.47
N LYS A 288 19.01 -1.99 -10.60
CA LYS A 288 19.63 -1.05 -9.67
C LYS A 288 19.09 0.38 -9.75
N ASP A 289 18.50 0.74 -10.86
CA ASP A 289 17.84 2.02 -11.14
C ASP A 289 16.37 2.06 -10.74
N PHE A 290 15.78 0.91 -10.37
CA PHE A 290 14.42 0.85 -9.84
C PHE A 290 14.39 1.20 -8.36
N GLY A 291 13.85 2.37 -8.05
CA GLY A 291 13.77 2.91 -6.68
C GLY A 291 14.89 3.91 -6.37
N VAL A 292 14.49 5.04 -5.83
CA VAL A 292 15.36 6.19 -5.50
C VAL A 292 15.27 6.49 -4.02
N GLU A 293 16.41 6.54 -3.32
CA GLU A 293 16.46 7.00 -1.94
C GLU A 293 16.29 8.51 -1.87
N LEU A 294 15.37 8.99 -1.03
CA LEU A 294 14.96 10.38 -0.95
C LEU A 294 15.34 11.04 0.37
N ASN A 295 15.76 12.31 0.24
CA ASN A 295 16.01 13.22 1.35
C ASN A 295 15.73 14.67 0.92
N SER A 296 15.86 15.63 1.83
CA SER A 296 15.60 17.05 1.55
C SER A 296 16.50 17.65 0.46
N GLN A 297 17.70 17.08 0.26
CA GLN A 297 18.66 17.59 -0.71
C GLN A 297 18.30 17.19 -2.15
N ASN A 298 17.72 15.99 -2.35
CA ASN A 298 17.47 15.44 -3.67
C ASN A 298 16.00 15.45 -4.11
N ILE A 299 15.01 15.60 -3.21
CA ILE A 299 13.58 15.48 -3.51
C ILE A 299 13.11 16.43 -4.63
N ASN A 300 13.61 17.66 -4.67
CA ASN A 300 13.21 18.62 -5.72
C ASN A 300 13.72 18.18 -7.10
N LYS A 301 14.96 17.70 -7.19
CA LYS A 301 15.52 17.16 -8.44
C LYS A 301 14.81 15.87 -8.84
N HIS A 302 14.49 15.02 -7.88
CA HIS A 302 13.72 13.79 -8.13
C HIS A 302 12.34 14.10 -8.74
N ILE A 303 11.59 15.05 -8.18
CA ILE A 303 10.31 15.48 -8.75
C ILE A 303 10.47 16.02 -10.17
N GLN A 304 11.54 16.79 -10.42
CA GLN A 304 11.83 17.28 -11.77
C GLN A 304 12.10 16.09 -12.73
N ASN A 305 12.88 15.10 -12.31
CA ASN A 305 13.12 13.90 -13.11
C ASN A 305 11.81 13.14 -13.42
N LEU A 306 10.89 13.02 -12.44
CA LEU A 306 9.58 12.40 -12.67
C LEU A 306 8.78 13.11 -13.78
N ARG A 307 8.83 14.45 -13.84
CA ARG A 307 8.16 15.22 -14.91
C ARG A 307 8.84 15.01 -16.27
N GLU A 308 10.16 14.92 -16.30
CA GLU A 308 10.95 14.70 -17.52
C GLU A 308 10.74 13.27 -18.05
N ASP A 309 10.75 12.29 -17.17
CA ASP A 309 10.58 10.88 -17.54
C ASP A 309 9.14 10.58 -17.98
N ARG A 310 8.14 11.24 -17.41
CA ARG A 310 6.76 11.13 -17.83
C ARG A 310 6.60 11.27 -19.35
N ILE A 311 7.23 12.29 -19.95
CA ILE A 311 7.14 12.57 -21.38
C ILE A 311 7.80 11.49 -22.23
N LYS A 312 8.80 10.79 -21.68
CA LYS A 312 9.49 9.69 -22.36
C LYS A 312 8.70 8.39 -22.37
N PHE A 313 7.97 8.12 -21.27
CA PHE A 313 7.32 6.83 -21.05
C PHE A 313 5.87 6.77 -21.54
N ILE A 314 5.17 7.90 -21.67
CA ILE A 314 3.77 7.91 -22.07
C ILE A 314 3.42 8.99 -23.06
N ASN A 315 2.62 8.62 -24.06
CA ASN A 315 1.92 9.59 -24.90
C ASN A 315 0.60 9.99 -24.21
N ILE A 316 0.61 11.16 -23.60
CA ILE A 316 -0.48 11.66 -22.75
C ILE A 316 -1.78 11.84 -23.56
N ASP A 317 -1.70 12.35 -24.79
CA ASP A 317 -2.88 12.60 -25.62
C ASP A 317 -3.53 11.30 -26.07
N TYR A 318 -2.70 10.30 -26.44
CA TYR A 318 -3.19 8.96 -26.76
C TYR A 318 -3.85 8.32 -25.55
N TYR A 319 -3.20 8.35 -24.38
CA TYR A 319 -3.74 7.82 -23.13
C TYR A 319 -5.09 8.44 -22.77
N ARG A 320 -5.20 9.76 -22.83
CA ARG A 320 -6.46 10.47 -22.50
C ARG A 320 -7.57 10.09 -23.49
N LYS A 321 -7.26 10.01 -24.77
CA LYS A 321 -8.22 9.57 -25.79
C LYS A 321 -8.69 8.15 -25.51
N GLU A 322 -7.75 7.21 -25.30
CA GLU A 322 -8.05 5.81 -25.03
C GLU A 322 -8.93 5.59 -23.80
N VAL A 323 -8.66 6.30 -22.72
CA VAL A 323 -9.31 6.02 -21.43
C VAL A 323 -10.56 6.85 -21.21
N PHE A 324 -10.58 8.13 -21.60
CA PHE A 324 -11.62 9.07 -21.16
C PHE A 324 -12.54 9.59 -22.27
N TYR A 325 -12.17 9.46 -23.55
CA TYR A 325 -12.92 10.05 -24.65
C TYR A 325 -13.54 9.05 -25.63
N ASP A 326 -13.33 7.76 -25.44
CA ASP A 326 -13.90 6.69 -26.27
C ASP A 326 -15.26 6.16 -25.74
N ASP A 327 -16.01 6.97 -25.01
CA ASP A 327 -17.38 6.62 -24.57
C ASP A 327 -18.41 7.45 -25.33
#